data_d29aafc3e432cf6fe4d456223de9f092
#
_entry.id   d29aafc3e432cf6fe4d456223de9f092
#
_cell.length_a   1.000
_cell.length_b   1.000
_cell.length_c   1.000
_cell.angle_alpha   90.00
_cell.angle_beta   90.00
_cell.angle_gamma   90.00
#
_symmetry.space_group_name_H-M   'P 1'
#
loop_
_entity.id
_entity.type
_entity.pdbx_description
1 polymer ?
#
loop_
_entity_poly.entity_id
_entity_poly.type
_entity_poly.pdbx_seq_one_letter_code
_entity_poly.pdbx_strand_id
1 'polypeptide(L)'
;MRSPLPAPAAGLRRAVLRIAAVARVTLLLLPALAPAARALEIAAQPPRERGGYVWVDVGLSDLFAPRVEGSLARGMPATLTLHAELWRRRVGWFDRLEYAYDAELRLRYDFRSAAYRIERNGARPLEVPGLDSVRTVLSRPLALPVGRVGPLFADATYYVVVSATLKPLSVEDAAEVEGWLSGEVEGGREAPFGLLTGLPHSLFDAARNFAGFGDEHARAITDDFALQDLFSGR
;
A
#
# COMPACT_ATOMS: atom_id res chain seq x y z
N MET A 1 86.31 -11.96 2.32
CA MET A 1 85.51 -10.97 1.63
C MET A 1 84.11 -11.54 1.40
N ARG A 2 83.15 -11.13 2.18
CA ARG A 2 81.74 -11.53 2.07
C ARG A 2 80.95 -10.30 1.70
N SER A 3 80.35 -10.28 0.48
CA SER A 3 79.49 -9.18 0.01
C SER A 3 78.10 -9.25 0.69
N PRO A 4 77.50 -8.11 1.06
CA PRO A 4 76.16 -8.09 1.65
C PRO A 4 75.08 -8.20 0.57
N LEU A 5 74.02 -8.94 0.87
CA LEU A 5 72.79 -9.08 0.07
C LEU A 5 71.98 -7.78 0.13
N PRO A 6 71.35 -7.40 -1.02
CA PRO A 6 70.53 -6.18 -1.05
C PRO A 6 69.17 -6.38 -0.33
N ALA A 7 68.76 -5.34 0.40
CA ALA A 7 67.49 -5.27 1.10
C ALA A 7 66.29 -5.22 0.12
N PRO A 8 65.14 -5.82 0.45
CA PRO A 8 63.95 -5.81 -0.44
C PRO A 8 63.30 -4.41 -0.44
N ALA A 9 62.98 -3.97 -1.67
CA ALA A 9 62.48 -2.64 -1.99
C ALA A 9 61.14 -2.33 -1.26
N ALA A 10 61.12 -1.25 -0.48
CA ALA A 10 59.98 -0.71 0.25
C ALA A 10 58.77 -0.29 -0.64
N GLY A 11 58.94 -0.36 -1.98
CA GLY A 11 57.90 0.01 -2.95
C GLY A 11 56.76 -1.00 -3.08
N LEU A 12 57.03 -2.29 -2.93
CA LEU A 12 56.04 -3.35 -3.12
C LEU A 12 54.94 -3.37 -2.04
N ARG A 13 55.27 -3.04 -0.80
CA ARG A 13 54.30 -3.02 0.30
C ARG A 13 53.27 -1.89 0.19
N ARG A 14 53.65 -0.73 -0.37
CA ARG A 14 52.71 0.40 -0.58
C ARG A 14 51.74 0.17 -1.72
N ALA A 15 52.13 -0.56 -2.76
CA ALA A 15 51.24 -0.91 -3.87
C ALA A 15 50.18 -1.92 -3.46
N VAL A 16 50.53 -2.94 -2.66
CA VAL A 16 49.56 -3.96 -2.17
C VAL A 16 48.53 -3.33 -1.19
N LEU A 17 48.98 -2.37 -0.35
CA LEU A 17 48.04 -1.68 0.59
C LEU A 17 47.03 -0.80 -0.16
N ARG A 18 47.40 -0.16 -1.23
CA ARG A 18 46.53 0.68 -2.07
C ARG A 18 45.50 -0.12 -2.85
N ILE A 19 45.87 -1.28 -3.36
CA ILE A 19 44.95 -2.18 -4.07
C ILE A 19 43.93 -2.77 -3.10
N ALA A 20 44.34 -3.15 -1.88
CA ALA A 20 43.43 -3.66 -0.85
C ALA A 20 42.42 -2.60 -0.33
N ALA A 21 42.83 -1.31 -0.29
CA ALA A 21 41.94 -0.22 0.13
C ALA A 21 40.88 0.09 -0.95
N VAL A 22 41.26 0.08 -2.25
CA VAL A 22 40.31 0.29 -3.36
C VAL A 22 39.33 -0.87 -3.45
N ALA A 23 39.78 -2.11 -3.29
CA ALA A 23 38.88 -3.30 -3.29
C ALA A 23 37.86 -3.30 -2.15
N ARG A 24 38.24 -2.78 -0.96
CA ARG A 24 37.31 -2.65 0.17
C ARG A 24 36.27 -1.54 -0.02
N VAL A 25 36.60 -0.45 -0.67
CA VAL A 25 35.65 0.64 -0.96
C VAL A 25 34.66 0.20 -2.03
N THR A 26 35.10 -0.56 -3.04
CA THR A 26 34.21 -1.08 -4.10
C THR A 26 33.24 -2.16 -3.55
N LEU A 27 33.67 -2.97 -2.59
CA LEU A 27 32.84 -4.00 -1.99
C LEU A 27 31.76 -3.42 -1.03
N LEU A 28 32.00 -2.25 -0.43
CA LEU A 28 31.03 -1.55 0.43
C LEU A 28 29.97 -0.76 -0.36
N LEU A 29 30.19 -0.48 -1.65
CA LEU A 29 29.24 0.23 -2.52
C LEU A 29 28.32 -0.70 -3.32
N LEU A 30 28.57 -2.00 -3.36
CA LEU A 30 27.73 -2.96 -4.08
C LEU A 30 26.31 -3.22 -3.50
N PRO A 31 26.01 -3.07 -2.20
CA PRO A 31 24.65 -3.28 -1.72
C PRO A 31 23.66 -2.15 -2.06
N ALA A 32 24.12 -1.01 -2.62
CA ALA A 32 23.25 0.12 -2.91
C ALA A 32 22.49 0.01 -4.26
N LEU A 33 22.70 -1.03 -5.04
CA LEU A 33 21.99 -1.30 -6.32
C LEU A 33 20.98 -2.45 -6.22
N ALA A 34 20.50 -2.80 -5.01
CA ALA A 34 19.32 -3.65 -4.95
C ALA A 34 18.17 -2.90 -5.64
N PRO A 35 17.50 -3.47 -6.66
CA PRO A 35 16.31 -2.86 -7.22
C PRO A 35 15.33 -2.66 -6.08
N ALA A 36 14.90 -1.42 -5.87
CA ALA A 36 13.85 -1.13 -4.91
C ALA A 36 12.67 -2.04 -5.25
N ALA A 37 12.28 -2.91 -4.33
CA ALA A 37 11.11 -3.75 -4.51
C ALA A 37 9.94 -2.78 -4.75
N ARG A 38 9.33 -2.86 -5.95
CA ARG A 38 8.14 -2.08 -6.25
C ARG A 38 7.07 -2.50 -5.26
N ALA A 39 6.65 -1.57 -4.44
CA ALA A 39 5.57 -1.74 -3.48
C ALA A 39 4.40 -0.88 -3.94
N LEU A 40 3.19 -1.31 -3.62
CA LEU A 40 1.97 -0.55 -3.85
C LEU A 40 2.15 0.91 -3.38
N GLU A 41 1.89 1.85 -4.27
CA GLU A 41 1.89 3.28 -3.94
C GLU A 41 0.49 3.87 -4.11
N ILE A 42 0.17 4.85 -3.25
CA ILE A 42 -1.10 5.55 -3.26
C ILE A 42 -0.87 7.06 -3.23
N ALA A 43 -1.63 7.80 -4.03
CA ALA A 43 -1.65 9.25 -4.02
C ALA A 43 -3.10 9.74 -3.85
N ALA A 44 -3.34 10.59 -2.85
CA ALA A 44 -4.63 11.22 -2.61
C ALA A 44 -4.61 12.64 -3.19
N GLN A 45 -5.60 12.98 -4.01
CA GLN A 45 -5.79 14.34 -4.51
C GLN A 45 -6.47 15.22 -3.45
N PRO A 46 -6.38 16.56 -3.55
CA PRO A 46 -7.10 17.44 -2.65
C PRO A 46 -8.61 17.11 -2.62
N PRO A 47 -9.21 17.04 -1.43
CA PRO A 47 -10.63 16.76 -1.30
C PRO A 47 -11.49 17.85 -1.94
N ARG A 48 -12.68 17.46 -2.42
CA ARG A 48 -13.66 18.38 -3.03
C ARG A 48 -15.08 18.03 -2.63
N GLU A 49 -15.96 19.03 -2.67
CA GLU A 49 -17.39 18.83 -2.49
C GLU A 49 -18.04 18.34 -3.78
N ARG A 50 -18.91 17.34 -3.66
CA ARG A 50 -19.78 16.90 -4.74
C ARG A 50 -21.07 16.32 -4.18
N GLY A 51 -22.20 16.98 -4.45
CA GLY A 51 -23.52 16.48 -4.07
C GLY A 51 -23.73 16.37 -2.55
N GLY A 52 -23.16 17.28 -1.77
CA GLY A 52 -23.27 17.29 -0.30
C GLY A 52 -22.29 16.34 0.41
N TYR A 53 -21.34 15.75 -0.33
CA TYR A 53 -20.31 14.86 0.22
C TYR A 53 -18.91 15.42 -0.06
N VAL A 54 -18.00 15.13 0.86
CA VAL A 54 -16.55 15.27 0.65
C VAL A 54 -16.07 14.08 -0.14
N TRP A 55 -15.43 14.31 -1.25
CA TRP A 55 -14.83 13.29 -2.11
C TRP A 55 -13.33 13.47 -2.16
N VAL A 56 -12.60 12.35 -2.16
CA VAL A 56 -11.18 12.29 -2.46
C VAL A 56 -10.94 11.38 -3.66
N ASP A 57 -10.15 11.85 -4.62
CA ASP A 57 -9.69 11.03 -5.73
C ASP A 57 -8.36 10.38 -5.36
N VAL A 58 -8.30 9.07 -5.53
CA VAL A 58 -7.16 8.24 -5.13
C VAL A 58 -6.55 7.58 -6.36
N GLY A 59 -5.31 7.89 -6.64
CA GLY A 59 -4.49 7.21 -7.65
C GLY A 59 -3.69 6.06 -7.01
N LEU A 60 -3.59 4.95 -7.72
CA LEU A 60 -2.80 3.79 -7.34
C LEU A 60 -1.70 3.55 -8.36
N SER A 61 -0.49 3.26 -7.92
CA SER A 61 0.65 2.88 -8.76
C SER A 61 1.41 1.71 -8.16
N ASP A 62 2.27 1.07 -8.98
CA ASP A 62 3.01 -0.14 -8.62
C ASP A 62 2.17 -1.25 -7.95
N LEU A 63 0.96 -1.44 -8.51
CA LEU A 63 -0.15 -2.23 -7.95
C LEU A 63 0.19 -3.70 -7.68
N PHE A 64 1.14 -4.29 -8.39
CA PHE A 64 1.41 -5.72 -8.30
C PHE A 64 2.90 -5.97 -8.17
N ALA A 65 3.36 -6.34 -6.98
CA ALA A 65 4.67 -6.97 -6.82
C ALA A 65 4.72 -8.28 -7.62
N PRO A 66 5.91 -8.75 -8.03
CA PRO A 66 6.05 -9.98 -8.84
C PRO A 66 5.35 -11.20 -8.25
N ARG A 67 5.22 -11.27 -6.93
CA ARG A 67 4.52 -12.35 -6.23
C ARG A 67 3.01 -12.31 -6.45
N VAL A 68 2.41 -11.13 -6.32
CA VAL A 68 0.95 -10.92 -6.54
C VAL A 68 0.63 -11.20 -8.00
N GLU A 69 1.45 -10.69 -8.92
CA GLU A 69 1.34 -10.93 -10.35
C GLU A 69 1.37 -12.43 -10.69
N GLY A 70 2.33 -13.17 -10.12
CA GLY A 70 2.42 -14.60 -10.27
C GLY A 70 1.22 -15.37 -9.70
N SER A 71 0.60 -14.88 -8.61
CA SER A 71 -0.61 -15.47 -8.05
C SER A 71 -1.83 -15.24 -8.95
N LEU A 72 -2.01 -14.01 -9.42
CA LEU A 72 -3.08 -13.67 -10.37
C LEU A 72 -2.96 -14.44 -11.69
N ALA A 73 -1.74 -14.61 -12.21
CA ALA A 73 -1.49 -15.39 -13.43
C ALA A 73 -1.85 -16.89 -13.28
N ARG A 74 -1.79 -17.43 -12.06
CA ARG A 74 -2.25 -18.78 -11.73
C ARG A 74 -3.75 -18.87 -11.44
N GLY A 75 -4.49 -17.76 -11.60
CA GLY A 75 -5.92 -17.69 -11.37
C GLY A 75 -6.33 -17.46 -9.91
N MET A 76 -5.37 -17.26 -9.02
CA MET A 76 -5.69 -16.90 -7.63
C MET A 76 -6.27 -15.49 -7.58
N PRO A 77 -7.39 -15.27 -6.87
CA PRO A 77 -7.96 -13.94 -6.73
C PRO A 77 -7.10 -13.06 -5.81
N ALA A 78 -7.26 -11.74 -5.95
CA ALA A 78 -6.72 -10.77 -5.03
C ALA A 78 -7.80 -9.76 -4.63
N THR A 79 -7.72 -9.27 -3.41
CA THR A 79 -8.63 -8.24 -2.89
C THR A 79 -7.83 -6.98 -2.60
N LEU A 80 -8.25 -5.86 -3.20
CA LEU A 80 -7.77 -4.54 -2.90
C LEU A 80 -8.80 -3.83 -2.03
N THR A 81 -8.44 -3.53 -0.79
CA THR A 81 -9.26 -2.75 0.14
C THR A 81 -8.71 -1.33 0.22
N LEU A 82 -9.57 -0.34 0.03
CA LEU A 82 -9.30 1.07 0.24
C LEU A 82 -10.07 1.53 1.47
N HIS A 83 -9.37 2.03 2.46
CA HIS A 83 -9.95 2.61 3.67
C HIS A 83 -9.64 4.10 3.70
N ALA A 84 -10.66 4.95 3.72
CA ALA A 84 -10.54 6.40 3.74
C ALA A 84 -11.18 6.98 4.99
N GLU A 85 -10.46 7.84 5.68
CA GLU A 85 -10.86 8.45 6.95
C GLU A 85 -10.81 9.98 6.84
N LEU A 86 -11.89 10.66 7.24
CA LEU A 86 -11.94 12.11 7.39
C LEU A 86 -11.70 12.48 8.86
N TRP A 87 -10.62 13.20 9.10
CA TRP A 87 -10.20 13.62 10.43
C TRP A 87 -10.32 15.13 10.59
N ARG A 88 -10.74 15.56 11.78
CA ARG A 88 -10.73 16.96 12.20
C ARG A 88 -9.56 17.23 13.12
N ARG A 89 -8.76 18.25 12.80
CA ARG A 89 -7.69 18.76 13.66
C ARG A 89 -8.24 19.38 14.93
N ARG A 90 -7.59 19.11 16.05
CA ARG A 90 -7.94 19.68 17.37
C ARG A 90 -6.71 20.20 18.07
N VAL A 91 -6.69 21.50 18.34
CA VAL A 91 -5.57 22.14 19.06
C VAL A 91 -5.56 21.67 20.52
N GLY A 92 -4.40 21.18 20.97
CA GLY A 92 -4.20 20.72 22.34
C GLY A 92 -4.89 19.41 22.72
N TRP A 93 -5.42 18.67 21.75
CA TRP A 93 -6.09 17.38 21.93
C TRP A 93 -5.82 16.46 20.74
N PHE A 94 -6.16 15.17 20.89
CA PHE A 94 -6.10 14.24 19.77
C PHE A 94 -7.10 14.63 18.68
N ASP A 95 -6.70 14.45 17.39
CA ASP A 95 -7.57 14.65 16.25
C ASP A 95 -8.78 13.73 16.35
N ARG A 96 -9.90 14.15 15.76
CA ARG A 96 -11.16 13.42 15.83
C ARG A 96 -11.50 12.83 14.47
N LEU A 97 -11.75 11.52 14.45
CA LEU A 97 -12.36 10.85 13.31
C LEU A 97 -13.81 11.31 13.16
N GLU A 98 -14.15 11.90 12.01
CA GLU A 98 -15.51 12.33 11.69
C GLU A 98 -16.24 11.28 10.84
N TYR A 99 -15.55 10.70 9.86
CA TYR A 99 -16.09 9.67 8.98
C TYR A 99 -15.02 8.66 8.57
N ALA A 100 -15.48 7.43 8.30
CA ALA A 100 -14.69 6.40 7.63
C ALA A 100 -15.51 5.77 6.50
N TYR A 101 -14.82 5.36 5.42
CA TYR A 101 -15.41 4.72 4.26
C TYR A 101 -14.50 3.61 3.75
N ASP A 102 -15.09 2.45 3.48
CA ASP A 102 -14.40 1.30 2.93
C ASP A 102 -14.89 0.98 1.52
N ALA A 103 -13.94 0.76 0.61
CA ALA A 103 -14.21 0.23 -0.71
C ALA A 103 -13.39 -1.05 -0.94
N GLU A 104 -14.04 -2.08 -1.46
CA GLU A 104 -13.41 -3.34 -1.78
C GLU A 104 -13.49 -3.60 -3.28
N LEU A 105 -12.35 -3.94 -3.88
CA LEU A 105 -12.24 -4.37 -5.26
C LEU A 105 -11.68 -5.79 -5.28
N ARG A 106 -12.42 -6.71 -5.86
CA ARG A 106 -11.99 -8.10 -6.05
C ARG A 106 -11.52 -8.29 -7.47
N LEU A 107 -10.33 -8.86 -7.60
CA LEU A 107 -9.69 -9.17 -8.87
C LEU A 107 -9.54 -10.67 -9.00
N ARG A 108 -10.05 -11.24 -10.09
CA ARG A 108 -9.90 -12.67 -10.41
C ARG A 108 -9.72 -12.89 -11.89
N TYR A 109 -9.01 -13.95 -12.25
CA TYR A 109 -8.93 -14.42 -13.63
C TYR A 109 -10.07 -15.39 -13.92
N ASP A 110 -10.80 -15.14 -15.00
CA ASP A 110 -11.86 -16.06 -15.49
C ASP A 110 -11.30 -16.87 -16.67
N PHE A 111 -11.07 -18.16 -16.45
CA PHE A 111 -10.52 -19.08 -17.45
C PHE A 111 -11.45 -19.30 -18.64
N ARG A 112 -12.77 -19.07 -18.49
CA ARG A 112 -13.75 -19.26 -19.59
C ARG A 112 -13.68 -18.12 -20.60
N SER A 113 -13.63 -16.90 -20.10
CA SER A 113 -13.51 -15.71 -20.95
C SER A 113 -12.07 -15.34 -21.27
N ALA A 114 -11.08 -16.03 -20.66
CA ALA A 114 -9.66 -15.69 -20.71
C ALA A 114 -9.39 -14.22 -20.37
N ALA A 115 -10.11 -13.69 -19.39
CA ALA A 115 -10.10 -12.28 -19.00
C ALA A 115 -10.01 -12.11 -17.48
N TYR A 116 -9.49 -10.96 -17.05
CA TYR A 116 -9.57 -10.56 -15.65
C TYR A 116 -10.90 -9.87 -15.39
N ARG A 117 -11.53 -10.22 -14.27
CA ARG A 117 -12.75 -9.62 -13.79
C ARG A 117 -12.45 -8.78 -12.56
N ILE A 118 -12.81 -7.49 -12.62
CA ILE A 118 -12.71 -6.53 -11.52
C ILE A 118 -14.12 -6.33 -10.99
N GLU A 119 -14.36 -6.69 -9.73
CA GLU A 119 -15.62 -6.52 -9.04
C GLU A 119 -15.47 -5.45 -7.98
N ARG A 120 -16.39 -4.49 -7.92
CA ARG A 120 -16.48 -3.47 -6.87
C ARG A 120 -17.85 -3.58 -6.22
N ASN A 121 -17.94 -3.38 -4.89
CA ASN A 121 -19.20 -3.45 -4.16
C ASN A 121 -20.31 -2.64 -4.85
N GLY A 122 -21.42 -3.32 -5.21
CA GLY A 122 -22.60 -2.70 -5.82
C GLY A 122 -22.46 -2.22 -7.27
N ALA A 123 -21.31 -2.42 -7.91
CA ALA A 123 -21.07 -2.05 -9.30
C ALA A 123 -21.11 -3.28 -10.23
N ARG A 124 -21.41 -3.03 -11.51
CA ARG A 124 -21.31 -4.06 -12.53
C ARG A 124 -19.84 -4.49 -12.70
N PRO A 125 -19.54 -5.82 -12.72
CA PRO A 125 -18.20 -6.30 -12.97
C PRO A 125 -17.63 -5.79 -14.29
N LEU A 126 -16.35 -5.41 -14.28
CA LEU A 126 -15.60 -5.02 -15.47
C LEU A 126 -14.69 -6.17 -15.88
N GLU A 127 -14.76 -6.57 -17.15
CA GLU A 127 -13.87 -7.57 -17.73
C GLU A 127 -12.81 -6.88 -18.60
N VAL A 128 -11.54 -7.30 -18.42
CA VAL A 128 -10.41 -6.78 -19.18
C VAL A 128 -9.47 -7.91 -19.61
N PRO A 129 -8.86 -7.81 -20.81
CA PRO A 129 -8.21 -8.97 -21.46
C PRO A 129 -6.87 -9.37 -20.81
N GLY A 130 -6.24 -8.53 -20.01
CA GLY A 130 -4.91 -8.81 -19.48
C GLY A 130 -4.57 -7.99 -18.25
N LEU A 131 -3.49 -8.37 -17.55
CA LEU A 131 -3.05 -7.73 -16.32
C LEU A 131 -2.64 -6.27 -16.53
N ASP A 132 -2.07 -5.93 -17.69
CA ASP A 132 -1.74 -4.53 -18.04
C ASP A 132 -2.99 -3.67 -18.18
N SER A 133 -4.08 -4.25 -18.70
CA SER A 133 -5.39 -3.58 -18.73
C SER A 133 -5.94 -3.38 -17.32
N VAL A 134 -5.74 -4.34 -16.42
CA VAL A 134 -6.09 -4.18 -15.00
C VAL A 134 -5.31 -3.03 -14.40
N ARG A 135 -3.99 -2.97 -14.59
CA ARG A 135 -3.15 -1.85 -14.13
C ARG A 135 -3.68 -0.52 -14.66
N THR A 136 -3.96 -0.44 -15.96
CA THR A 136 -4.49 0.78 -16.58
C THR A 136 -5.82 1.21 -15.98
N VAL A 137 -6.71 0.29 -15.67
CA VAL A 137 -8.01 0.60 -15.05
C VAL A 137 -7.83 1.07 -13.61
N LEU A 138 -7.01 0.38 -12.82
CA LEU A 138 -6.80 0.69 -11.41
C LEU A 138 -5.91 1.91 -11.18
N SER A 139 -5.09 2.31 -12.15
CA SER A 139 -4.32 3.56 -12.12
C SER A 139 -5.18 4.81 -12.37
N ARG A 140 -6.42 4.64 -12.86
CA ARG A 140 -7.35 5.78 -12.96
C ARG A 140 -7.77 6.21 -11.57
N PRO A 141 -7.92 7.53 -11.32
CA PRO A 141 -8.36 8.01 -10.02
C PRO A 141 -9.69 7.38 -9.60
N LEU A 142 -9.69 6.78 -8.41
CA LEU A 142 -10.87 6.21 -7.77
C LEU A 142 -11.48 7.25 -6.84
N ALA A 143 -12.69 7.70 -7.13
CA ALA A 143 -13.39 8.64 -6.27
C ALA A 143 -14.00 7.91 -5.07
N LEU A 144 -13.65 8.35 -3.85
CA LEU A 144 -14.13 7.83 -2.58
C LEU A 144 -14.94 8.89 -1.84
N PRO A 145 -16.19 8.62 -1.43
CA PRO A 145 -16.98 9.52 -0.58
C PRO A 145 -16.52 9.35 0.86
N VAL A 146 -15.84 10.34 1.42
CA VAL A 146 -15.23 10.24 2.75
C VAL A 146 -16.06 10.90 3.86
N GLY A 147 -17.26 11.42 3.56
CA GLY A 147 -18.17 11.97 4.55
C GLY A 147 -19.17 12.95 3.99
N ARG A 148 -20.17 13.33 4.79
CA ARG A 148 -21.13 14.37 4.45
C ARG A 148 -20.58 15.75 4.85
N VAL A 149 -20.82 16.76 4.02
CA VAL A 149 -20.40 18.14 4.28
C VAL A 149 -21.24 18.80 5.39
N GLY A 150 -22.57 18.55 5.43
CA GLY A 150 -23.48 19.25 6.33
C GLY A 150 -23.14 19.19 7.83
N PRO A 151 -22.65 18.07 8.38
CA PRO A 151 -22.25 18.00 9.78
C PRO A 151 -20.89 18.61 10.12
N LEU A 152 -20.10 19.07 9.11
CA LEU A 152 -18.76 19.62 9.32
C LEU A 152 -18.84 21.06 9.84
N PHE A 153 -17.88 21.44 10.69
CA PHE A 153 -17.76 22.78 11.24
C PHE A 153 -17.01 23.69 10.29
N ALA A 154 -17.56 24.90 10.06
CA ALA A 154 -17.01 25.84 9.08
C ALA A 154 -15.62 26.39 9.46
N ASP A 155 -15.35 26.52 10.76
CA ASP A 155 -14.12 27.05 11.37
C ASP A 155 -13.08 25.98 11.71
N ALA A 156 -13.36 24.73 11.38
CA ALA A 156 -12.46 23.62 11.67
C ALA A 156 -11.57 23.29 10.46
N THR A 157 -10.41 22.72 10.78
CA THR A 157 -9.45 22.19 9.81
C THR A 157 -9.56 20.66 9.74
N TYR A 158 -9.53 20.12 8.54
CA TYR A 158 -9.67 18.70 8.26
C TYR A 158 -8.52 18.18 7.42
N TYR A 159 -8.35 16.86 7.40
CA TYR A 159 -7.50 16.14 6.46
C TYR A 159 -8.09 14.74 6.21
N VAL A 160 -7.72 14.14 5.09
CA VAL A 160 -8.12 12.77 4.75
C VAL A 160 -6.90 11.85 4.81
N VAL A 161 -7.09 10.71 5.43
CA VAL A 161 -6.13 9.59 5.40
C VAL A 161 -6.71 8.51 4.52
N VAL A 162 -5.94 8.05 3.54
CA VAL A 162 -6.33 6.90 2.71
C VAL A 162 -5.29 5.82 2.85
N SER A 163 -5.75 4.60 3.10
CA SER A 163 -4.92 3.41 3.14
C SER A 163 -5.39 2.42 2.08
N ALA A 164 -4.45 1.80 1.40
CA ALA A 164 -4.70 0.71 0.46
C ALA A 164 -4.05 -0.56 0.98
N THR A 165 -4.76 -1.67 0.94
CA THR A 165 -4.26 -3.00 1.29
C THR A 165 -4.59 -3.95 0.14
N LEU A 166 -3.57 -4.53 -0.46
CA LEU A 166 -3.72 -5.55 -1.50
C LEU A 166 -3.38 -6.92 -0.90
N LYS A 167 -4.38 -7.79 -0.83
CA LYS A 167 -4.28 -9.17 -0.33
C LYS A 167 -4.40 -10.14 -1.48
N PRO A 168 -3.30 -10.78 -1.92
CA PRO A 168 -3.44 -11.97 -2.76
C PRO A 168 -4.01 -13.11 -1.91
N LEU A 169 -4.96 -13.87 -2.44
CA LEU A 169 -5.43 -15.07 -1.76
C LEU A 169 -4.26 -16.07 -1.69
N SER A 170 -3.91 -16.51 -0.48
CA SER A 170 -2.90 -17.55 -0.30
C SER A 170 -3.51 -18.94 -0.50
N VAL A 171 -2.65 -19.95 -0.63
CA VAL A 171 -3.11 -21.35 -0.68
C VAL A 171 -3.76 -21.74 0.65
N GLU A 172 -3.29 -21.17 1.75
CA GLU A 172 -3.84 -21.35 3.10
C GLU A 172 -5.25 -20.75 3.21
N ASP A 173 -5.47 -19.54 2.67
CA ASP A 173 -6.79 -18.91 2.62
C ASP A 173 -7.75 -19.71 1.73
N ALA A 174 -7.24 -20.30 0.63
CA ALA A 174 -8.04 -21.17 -0.24
C ALA A 174 -8.43 -22.47 0.47
N ALA A 175 -7.54 -23.05 1.27
CA ALA A 175 -7.83 -24.23 2.08
C ALA A 175 -8.85 -23.92 3.20
N GLU A 176 -8.80 -22.72 3.80
CA GLU A 176 -9.79 -22.27 4.78
C GLU A 176 -11.18 -22.09 4.13
N VAL A 177 -11.23 -21.53 2.93
CA VAL A 177 -12.48 -21.43 2.14
C VAL A 177 -13.00 -22.80 1.76
N GLU A 178 -12.14 -23.73 1.40
CA GLU A 178 -12.53 -25.11 1.07
C GLU A 178 -13.02 -25.87 2.31
N GLY A 179 -12.40 -25.66 3.49
CA GLY A 179 -12.87 -26.12 4.78
C GLY A 179 -14.24 -25.56 5.16
N TRP A 180 -14.49 -24.30 4.84
CA TRP A 180 -15.80 -23.65 4.99
C TRP A 180 -16.88 -24.30 4.13
N LEU A 181 -16.56 -24.62 2.87
CA LEU A 181 -17.48 -25.28 1.94
C LEU A 181 -17.73 -26.74 2.29
N SER A 182 -16.79 -27.41 2.95
CA SER A 182 -16.93 -28.81 3.43
C SER A 182 -17.60 -28.93 4.79
N GLY A 183 -17.87 -27.81 5.48
CA GLY A 183 -18.56 -27.84 6.78
C GLY A 183 -17.67 -28.16 7.98
N GLU A 184 -16.35 -28.10 7.83
CA GLU A 184 -15.36 -28.47 8.85
C GLU A 184 -14.86 -27.30 9.73
N VAL A 185 -15.57 -26.15 9.77
CA VAL A 185 -15.17 -25.02 10.60
C VAL A 185 -15.86 -25.02 11.95
N GLU A 186 -15.20 -25.57 12.94
CA GLU A 186 -15.46 -25.26 14.35
C GLU A 186 -14.76 -23.92 14.72
N GLY A 187 -15.56 -22.97 15.17
CA GLY A 187 -15.08 -21.87 15.99
C GLY A 187 -14.78 -20.56 15.29
N GLY A 188 -15.77 -19.68 15.38
CA GLY A 188 -15.65 -18.28 14.96
C GLY A 188 -14.46 -17.56 15.58
N ARG A 189 -13.65 -16.97 14.72
CA ARG A 189 -12.83 -15.82 15.06
C ARG A 189 -13.50 -14.60 14.49
N GLU A 190 -14.30 -13.95 15.34
CA GLU A 190 -14.67 -12.55 15.13
C GLU A 190 -13.38 -11.74 15.01
N ALA A 191 -13.16 -11.14 13.87
CA ALA A 191 -12.02 -10.24 13.65
C ALA A 191 -12.13 -9.06 14.64
N PRO A 192 -11.09 -8.74 15.44
CA PRO A 192 -11.15 -7.74 16.49
C PRO A 192 -11.03 -6.31 15.93
N PHE A 193 -11.73 -5.98 14.86
CA PHE A 193 -11.65 -4.64 14.25
C PHE A 193 -12.43 -3.57 14.99
N GLY A 194 -13.33 -3.94 15.92
CA GLY A 194 -14.18 -2.99 16.65
C GLY A 194 -13.52 -2.22 17.79
N LEU A 195 -12.32 -2.61 18.25
CA LEU A 195 -11.67 -2.01 19.43
C LEU A 195 -10.57 -0.97 19.14
N LEU A 196 -10.26 -0.71 17.86
CA LEU A 196 -9.11 0.11 17.47
C LEU A 196 -9.44 1.57 17.13
N THR A 197 -10.70 1.99 17.22
CA THR A 197 -11.14 3.34 16.84
C THR A 197 -10.68 4.48 17.76
N GLY A 198 -9.91 4.17 18.80
CA GLY A 198 -9.39 5.17 19.75
C GLY A 198 -7.86 5.24 19.89
N LEU A 199 -7.10 4.48 19.09
CA LEU A 199 -5.64 4.42 19.24
C LEU A 199 -4.92 5.51 18.44
N PRO A 200 -3.81 6.08 18.98
CA PRO A 200 -2.94 6.99 18.23
C PRO A 200 -2.43 6.35 16.94
N HIS A 201 -2.27 7.14 15.88
CA HIS A 201 -1.83 6.68 14.55
C HIS A 201 -0.58 5.79 14.57
N SER A 202 0.40 6.06 15.46
CA SER A 202 1.63 5.29 15.59
C SER A 202 1.42 3.84 16.06
N LEU A 203 0.41 3.60 16.90
CA LEU A 203 0.05 2.26 17.36
C LEU A 203 -0.78 1.50 16.31
N PHE A 204 -1.57 2.22 15.52
CA PHE A 204 -2.32 1.66 14.42
C PHE A 204 -1.39 1.16 13.29
N ASP A 205 -0.36 1.94 12.96
CA ASP A 205 0.67 1.55 11.98
C ASP A 205 1.52 0.36 12.47
N ALA A 206 1.83 0.30 13.77
CA ALA A 206 2.55 -0.84 14.36
C ALA A 206 1.71 -2.13 14.34
N ALA A 207 0.42 -2.06 14.69
CA ALA A 207 -0.47 -3.23 14.66
C ALA A 207 -0.70 -3.74 13.23
N ARG A 208 -0.75 -2.85 12.24
CA ARG A 208 -0.90 -3.17 10.82
C ARG A 208 0.31 -3.89 10.23
N ASN A 209 1.51 -3.48 10.61
CA ASN A 209 2.76 -4.12 10.18
C ASN A 209 2.95 -5.54 10.77
N PHE A 210 2.26 -5.85 11.85
CA PHE A 210 2.34 -7.16 12.51
C PHE A 210 1.37 -8.22 11.93
N ALA A 211 0.30 -7.81 11.23
CA ALA A 211 -0.81 -8.69 10.84
C ALA A 211 -0.72 -9.27 9.42
N GLY A 212 0.29 -8.92 8.61
CA GLY A 212 0.27 -9.25 7.19
C GLY A 212 1.52 -9.88 6.64
N PHE A 213 1.73 -11.17 6.82
CA PHE A 213 2.65 -11.92 5.99
C PHE A 213 2.12 -11.98 4.55
N GLY A 214 2.58 -11.02 3.73
CA GLY A 214 2.33 -11.05 2.29
C GLY A 214 1.40 -10.01 1.71
N ASP A 215 0.78 -9.20 2.53
CA ASP A 215 -0.06 -8.10 2.09
C ASP A 215 0.79 -6.88 1.68
N GLU A 216 0.38 -6.22 0.62
CA GLU A 216 0.96 -4.92 0.23
C GLU A 216 0.11 -3.80 0.83
N HIS A 217 0.77 -2.86 1.49
CA HIS A 217 0.12 -1.73 2.14
C HIS A 217 0.70 -0.42 1.65
N ALA A 218 -0.18 0.54 1.39
CA ALA A 218 0.18 1.91 1.09
C ALA A 218 -0.72 2.87 1.86
N ARG A 219 -0.21 4.08 2.15
CA ARG A 219 -0.95 5.13 2.84
C ARG A 219 -0.61 6.48 2.27
N ALA A 220 -1.63 7.33 2.11
CA ALA A 220 -1.49 8.74 1.76
C ALA A 220 -2.31 9.60 2.72
N ILE A 221 -1.85 10.82 2.93
CA ILE A 221 -2.53 11.84 3.74
C ILE A 221 -2.63 13.08 2.86
N THR A 222 -3.81 13.68 2.78
CA THR A 222 -3.99 14.95 2.07
C THR A 222 -3.41 16.10 2.88
N ASP A 223 -3.17 17.23 2.23
CA ASP A 223 -2.97 18.47 2.94
C ASP A 223 -4.19 18.83 3.79
N ASP A 224 -3.96 19.67 4.80
CA ASP A 224 -5.02 20.22 5.64
C ASP A 224 -5.91 21.14 4.80
N PHE A 225 -7.23 21.09 5.01
CA PHE A 225 -8.20 21.93 4.33
C PHE A 225 -9.30 22.45 5.28
N ALA A 226 -9.86 23.59 4.97
CA ALA A 226 -11.06 24.10 5.59
C ALA A 226 -12.30 23.79 4.74
N LEU A 227 -13.49 23.91 5.33
CA LEU A 227 -14.73 23.62 4.62
C LEU A 227 -14.88 24.43 3.33
N GLN A 228 -14.42 25.70 3.31
CA GLN A 228 -14.46 26.57 2.15
C GLN A 228 -13.60 26.09 0.98
N ASP A 229 -12.50 25.39 1.26
CA ASP A 229 -11.56 24.93 0.24
C ASP A 229 -12.18 23.84 -0.64
N LEU A 230 -13.16 23.10 -0.11
CA LEU A 230 -13.91 22.07 -0.84
C LEU A 230 -14.68 22.63 -2.04
N PHE A 231 -14.98 23.92 -2.05
CA PHE A 231 -15.76 24.61 -3.08
C PHE A 231 -14.91 25.44 -4.03
N SER A 232 -13.60 25.60 -3.73
CA SER A 232 -12.69 26.48 -4.48
C SER A 232 -12.22 25.91 -5.82
N GLY A 233 -12.53 24.66 -6.13
CA GLY A 233 -12.14 23.96 -7.36
C GLY A 233 -13.18 23.99 -8.50
N ARG A 234 -14.14 24.93 -8.46
CA ARG A 234 -15.16 25.10 -9.52
C ARG A 234 -14.78 26.14 -10.55
#